data_331cdaa161f01490f499c31c29170b0a
#
_entry.id   331cdaa161f01490f499c31c29170b0a
#
_cell.length_a   1.000
_cell.length_b   1.000
_cell.length_c   1.000
_cell.angle_alpha   90.00
_cell.angle_beta   90.00
_cell.angle_gamma   90.00
#
_symmetry.space_group_name_H-M   'P 1'
#
loop_
_entity.id
_entity.type
_entity.pdbx_description
1 polymer ?
#
loop_
_entity_poly.entity_id
_entity_poly.type
_entity_poly.pdbx_seq_one_letter_code
_entity_poly.pdbx_strand_id
1 'polypeptide(L)'
;MQIYYFLYLCPEQTIILAMEIENQSVDYRPLILVAEDDDSNFKLIKAIIGKKCDILWAKNGEEMLNLYREHTQDAHAILMDIKMPIMNGLEATRIIREEGASLPIIMQTAYAFSSDRENAMQAGASEVLVKPITVSALRGCLSSYFPEIKW
;
A
#
# COMPACT_ATOMS: atom_id res chain seq x y z
N MET A 1 -21.20 -17.65 10.51
CA MET A 1 -21.69 -18.32 11.73
C MET A 1 -21.57 -17.47 13.01
N GLN A 2 -21.04 -16.27 12.98
CA GLN A 2 -20.91 -15.39 14.17
C GLN A 2 -22.11 -14.46 14.44
N ILE A 3 -23.05 -14.32 13.52
CA ILE A 3 -24.20 -13.39 13.66
C ILE A 3 -25.30 -13.97 14.56
N TYR A 4 -25.37 -15.29 14.76
CA TYR A 4 -26.41 -15.91 15.56
C TYR A 4 -26.21 -15.85 17.08
N TYR A 5 -25.00 -15.55 17.57
CA TYR A 5 -24.74 -15.45 19.02
C TYR A 5 -25.26 -14.15 19.65
N PHE A 6 -25.49 -13.11 18.84
CA PHE A 6 -25.94 -11.79 19.32
C PHE A 6 -27.40 -11.77 19.80
N LEU A 7 -28.20 -12.76 19.43
CA LEU A 7 -29.64 -12.76 19.70
C LEU A 7 -30.03 -13.33 21.09
N TYR A 8 -29.07 -13.86 21.85
CA TYR A 8 -29.34 -14.51 23.15
C TYR A 8 -28.57 -13.95 24.35
N LEU A 9 -27.85 -12.87 24.18
CA LEU A 9 -27.13 -12.21 25.26
C LEU A 9 -28.06 -11.22 25.99
N CYS A 10 -27.99 -11.22 27.35
CA CYS A 10 -28.67 -10.20 28.13
C CYS A 10 -28.00 -8.83 27.86
N PRO A 11 -28.71 -7.69 28.10
CA PRO A 11 -28.17 -6.35 27.78
C PRO A 11 -26.81 -6.07 28.41
N GLU A 12 -26.54 -6.54 29.59
CA GLU A 12 -25.25 -6.40 30.29
C GLU A 12 -24.12 -7.16 29.59
N GLN A 13 -24.37 -8.37 29.11
CA GLN A 13 -23.40 -9.18 28.37
C GLN A 13 -23.13 -8.57 26.98
N THR A 14 -24.13 -7.97 26.37
CA THR A 14 -23.98 -7.26 25.09
C THR A 14 -23.08 -6.03 25.23
N ILE A 15 -23.23 -5.26 26.33
CA ILE A 15 -22.39 -4.10 26.63
C ILE A 15 -20.94 -4.54 26.90
N ILE A 16 -20.73 -5.58 27.70
CA ILE A 16 -19.39 -6.09 28.01
C ILE A 16 -18.69 -6.59 26.73
N LEU A 17 -19.41 -7.35 25.89
CA LEU A 17 -18.88 -7.83 24.63
C LEU A 17 -18.56 -6.69 23.65
N ALA A 18 -19.40 -5.65 23.60
CA ALA A 18 -19.14 -4.45 22.81
C ALA A 18 -17.92 -3.69 23.33
N MET A 19 -17.75 -3.55 24.64
CA MET A 19 -16.57 -2.93 25.24
C MET A 19 -15.29 -3.78 25.04
N GLU A 20 -15.40 -5.10 25.03
CA GLU A 20 -14.29 -6.00 24.72
C GLU A 20 -13.90 -5.94 23.23
N ILE A 21 -14.86 -5.78 22.32
CA ILE A 21 -14.63 -5.60 20.90
C ILE A 21 -13.98 -4.21 20.62
N GLU A 22 -14.42 -3.16 21.31
CA GLU A 22 -13.79 -1.84 21.22
C GLU A 22 -12.37 -1.81 21.83
N ASN A 23 -12.08 -2.69 22.80
CA ASN A 23 -10.77 -2.77 23.45
C ASN A 23 -9.80 -3.73 22.74
N GLN A 24 -10.26 -4.57 21.83
CA GLN A 24 -9.42 -5.22 20.83
C GLN A 24 -9.16 -4.20 19.72
N SER A 25 -8.24 -3.27 19.95
CA SER A 25 -7.55 -2.63 18.85
C SER A 25 -6.83 -3.75 18.07
N VAL A 26 -7.53 -4.32 17.09
CA VAL A 26 -6.85 -5.07 16.03
C VAL A 26 -5.81 -4.08 15.53
N ASP A 27 -4.53 -4.37 15.77
CA ASP A 27 -3.43 -3.55 15.28
C ASP A 27 -3.43 -3.70 13.75
N TYR A 28 -4.36 -2.95 13.11
CA TYR A 28 -4.57 -2.99 11.68
C TYR A 28 -3.28 -2.55 10.99
N ARG A 29 -2.69 -3.46 10.29
CA ARG A 29 -1.46 -3.26 9.53
C ARG A 29 -1.74 -3.54 8.06
N PRO A 30 -1.85 -2.51 7.21
CA PRO A 30 -2.03 -2.72 5.78
C PRO A 30 -0.79 -3.38 5.19
N LEU A 31 -0.99 -4.29 4.23
CA LEU A 31 0.08 -4.85 3.42
C LEU A 31 0.38 -3.90 2.26
N ILE A 32 1.59 -3.39 2.20
CA ILE A 32 2.08 -2.53 1.11
C ILE A 32 3.14 -3.29 0.32
N LEU A 33 2.91 -3.43 -0.97
CA LEU A 33 3.90 -3.99 -1.90
C LEU A 33 4.83 -2.86 -2.36
N VAL A 34 6.13 -3.08 -2.31
CA VAL A 34 7.12 -2.06 -2.68
C VAL A 34 8.00 -2.59 -3.82
N ALA A 35 7.99 -1.92 -4.97
CA ALA A 35 8.93 -2.15 -6.07
C ALA A 35 10.01 -1.07 -6.06
N GLU A 36 11.23 -1.47 -5.78
CA GLU A 36 12.41 -0.60 -5.72
C GLU A 36 13.65 -1.46 -5.95
N ASP A 37 14.49 -1.12 -6.92
CA ASP A 37 15.68 -1.88 -7.26
C ASP A 37 16.90 -1.51 -6.38
N ASP A 38 16.88 -0.34 -5.75
CA ASP A 38 17.94 0.12 -4.85
C ASP A 38 17.67 -0.26 -3.39
N ASP A 39 18.59 -1.03 -2.81
CA ASP A 39 18.50 -1.50 -1.43
C ASP A 39 18.45 -0.34 -0.40
N SER A 40 19.12 0.79 -0.68
CA SER A 40 19.16 1.93 0.23
C SER A 40 17.83 2.68 0.23
N ASN A 41 17.22 2.86 -0.94
CA ASN A 41 15.90 3.44 -1.07
C ASN A 41 14.85 2.56 -0.41
N PHE A 42 14.91 1.24 -0.61
CA PHE A 42 14.00 0.31 0.06
C PHE A 42 14.14 0.37 1.59
N LYS A 43 15.38 0.38 2.12
CA LYS A 43 15.62 0.53 3.56
C LYS A 43 15.07 1.83 4.12
N LEU A 44 15.17 2.93 3.36
CA LEU A 44 14.57 4.20 3.74
C LEU A 44 13.04 4.10 3.84
N ILE A 45 12.38 3.57 2.81
CA ILE A 45 10.93 3.34 2.81
C ILE A 45 10.53 2.49 4.02
N LYS A 46 11.21 1.36 4.23
CA LYS A 46 10.96 0.48 5.37
C LYS A 46 11.15 1.17 6.72
N ALA A 47 12.15 2.04 6.86
CA ALA A 47 12.36 2.82 8.08
C ALA A 47 11.22 3.82 8.33
N ILE A 48 10.65 4.41 7.27
CA ILE A 48 9.57 5.39 7.36
C ILE A 48 8.24 4.75 7.76
N ILE A 49 7.87 3.61 7.15
CA ILE A 49 6.51 3.06 7.27
C ILE A 49 6.44 1.68 7.91
N GLY A 50 7.55 0.93 8.01
CA GLY A 50 7.54 -0.48 8.43
C GLY A 50 7.07 -0.74 9.87
N LYS A 51 6.97 0.31 10.71
CA LYS A 51 6.36 0.18 12.04
C LYS A 51 4.83 0.15 11.99
N LYS A 52 4.23 0.62 10.89
CA LYS A 52 2.79 0.84 10.75
C LYS A 52 2.12 -0.08 9.72
N CYS A 53 2.90 -0.73 8.87
CA CYS A 53 2.40 -1.62 7.84
C CYS A 53 3.33 -2.83 7.65
N ASP A 54 2.81 -3.86 7.02
CA ASP A 54 3.60 -4.97 6.53
C ASP A 54 4.08 -4.66 5.11
N ILE A 55 5.28 -5.11 4.77
CA ILE A 55 5.92 -4.76 3.50
C ILE A 55 6.44 -6.03 2.83
N LEU A 56 6.09 -6.21 1.57
CA LEU A 56 6.74 -7.15 0.67
C LEU A 56 7.50 -6.38 -0.41
N TRP A 57 8.64 -6.87 -0.80
CA TRP A 57 9.59 -6.17 -1.66
C TRP A 57 9.86 -6.91 -2.96
N ALA A 58 9.79 -6.17 -4.07
CA ALA A 58 10.16 -6.57 -5.40
C ALA A 58 11.29 -5.68 -5.93
N LYS A 59 12.24 -6.23 -6.67
CA LYS A 59 13.38 -5.49 -7.23
C LYS A 59 13.17 -5.04 -8.68
N ASN A 60 12.08 -5.43 -9.29
CA ASN A 60 11.71 -5.07 -10.66
C ASN A 60 10.21 -5.26 -10.88
N GLY A 61 9.74 -4.85 -12.05
CA GLY A 61 8.31 -4.93 -12.37
C GLY A 61 7.77 -6.34 -12.50
N GLU A 62 8.57 -7.31 -12.97
CA GLU A 62 8.12 -8.72 -13.06
C GLU A 62 7.92 -9.34 -11.68
N GLU A 63 8.85 -9.09 -10.76
CA GLU A 63 8.70 -9.53 -9.37
C GLU A 63 7.47 -8.87 -8.73
N MET A 64 7.23 -7.58 -9.03
CA MET A 64 6.03 -6.89 -8.52
C MET A 64 4.74 -7.51 -9.07
N LEU A 65 4.69 -7.88 -10.35
CA LEU A 65 3.52 -8.58 -10.90
C LEU A 65 3.26 -9.90 -10.18
N ASN A 66 4.30 -10.67 -9.91
CA ASN A 66 4.18 -11.94 -9.21
C ASN A 66 3.66 -11.71 -7.77
N LEU A 67 4.25 -10.77 -7.04
CA LEU A 67 3.79 -10.40 -5.69
C LEU A 67 2.32 -9.92 -5.70
N TYR A 68 1.95 -9.07 -6.65
CA TYR A 68 0.57 -8.59 -6.75
C TYR A 68 -0.40 -9.76 -6.99
N ARG A 69 -0.09 -10.68 -7.91
CA ARG A 69 -0.94 -11.83 -8.22
C ARG A 69 -1.10 -12.79 -7.04
N GLU A 70 -0.06 -12.96 -6.24
CA GLU A 70 -0.11 -13.75 -5.00
C GLU A 70 -0.92 -13.07 -3.90
N HIS A 71 -1.01 -11.73 -3.92
CA HIS A 71 -1.61 -10.91 -2.86
C HIS A 71 -2.79 -10.05 -3.33
N THR A 72 -3.52 -10.46 -4.38
CA THR A 72 -4.66 -9.69 -4.93
C THR A 72 -5.77 -9.41 -3.91
N GLN A 73 -5.89 -10.23 -2.86
CA GLN A 73 -6.96 -10.13 -1.87
C GLN A 73 -6.54 -9.39 -0.60
N ASP A 74 -5.26 -9.29 -0.33
CA ASP A 74 -4.71 -8.76 0.92
C ASP A 74 -3.75 -7.57 0.73
N ALA A 75 -3.28 -7.28 -0.48
CA ALA A 75 -2.52 -6.08 -0.75
C ALA A 75 -3.40 -4.83 -0.70
N HIS A 76 -2.95 -3.80 0.01
CA HIS A 76 -3.70 -2.57 0.24
C HIS A 76 -3.20 -1.37 -0.57
N ALA A 77 -1.91 -1.36 -0.92
CA ALA A 77 -1.30 -0.36 -1.80
C ALA A 77 -0.02 -0.88 -2.44
N ILE A 78 0.40 -0.23 -3.50
CA ILE A 78 1.71 -0.47 -4.15
C ILE A 78 2.49 0.84 -4.15
N LEU A 79 3.75 0.79 -3.69
CA LEU A 79 4.76 1.81 -3.97
C LEU A 79 5.62 1.31 -5.13
N MET A 80 5.66 2.05 -6.23
CA MET A 80 6.25 1.61 -7.49
C MET A 80 7.30 2.59 -7.97
N ASP A 81 8.57 2.22 -7.98
CA ASP A 81 9.58 2.99 -8.71
C ASP A 81 9.34 2.89 -10.22
N ILE A 82 9.50 4.02 -10.93
CA ILE A 82 9.36 4.04 -12.39
C ILE A 82 10.53 3.33 -13.05
N LYS A 83 11.76 3.63 -12.62
CA LYS A 83 12.98 3.13 -13.28
C LYS A 83 13.53 1.90 -12.58
N MET A 84 13.25 0.75 -13.13
CA MET A 84 13.76 -0.53 -12.66
C MET A 84 14.26 -1.38 -13.83
N PRO A 85 15.22 -2.32 -13.60
CA PRO A 85 15.66 -3.27 -14.62
C PRO A 85 14.54 -4.27 -14.95
N ILE A 86 14.70 -5.00 -16.06
CA ILE A 86 13.85 -6.08 -16.56
C ILE A 86 12.50 -5.55 -17.04
N MET A 87 11.66 -5.05 -16.13
CA MET A 87 10.39 -4.39 -16.39
C MET A 87 10.30 -3.12 -15.55
N ASN A 88 10.01 -1.99 -16.18
CA ASN A 88 9.85 -0.71 -15.50
C ASN A 88 8.48 -0.59 -14.80
N GLY A 89 8.37 0.40 -13.90
CA GLY A 89 7.15 0.58 -13.12
C GLY A 89 5.93 1.02 -13.92
N LEU A 90 6.11 1.74 -15.03
CA LEU A 90 4.99 2.15 -15.90
C LEU A 90 4.35 0.93 -16.56
N GLU A 91 5.18 0.03 -17.08
CA GLU A 91 4.72 -1.20 -17.71
C GLU A 91 4.02 -2.11 -16.70
N ALA A 92 4.65 -2.34 -15.56
CA ALA A 92 4.06 -3.14 -14.48
C ALA A 92 2.70 -2.58 -14.02
N THR A 93 2.60 -1.25 -13.87
CA THR A 93 1.36 -0.57 -13.47
C THR A 93 0.24 -0.78 -14.49
N ARG A 94 0.53 -0.66 -15.80
CA ARG A 94 -0.47 -0.92 -16.85
C ARG A 94 -1.03 -2.34 -16.75
N ILE A 95 -0.14 -3.32 -16.65
CA ILE A 95 -0.55 -4.74 -16.56
C ILE A 95 -1.39 -4.97 -15.30
N ILE A 96 -0.97 -4.46 -14.14
CA ILE A 96 -1.73 -4.58 -12.89
C ILE A 96 -3.13 -3.97 -13.03
N ARG A 97 -3.27 -2.82 -13.71
CA ARG A 97 -4.57 -2.19 -13.96
C ARG A 97 -5.42 -2.98 -14.96
N GLU A 98 -4.81 -3.53 -16.01
CA GLU A 98 -5.48 -4.41 -16.98
C GLU A 98 -6.00 -5.69 -16.33
N GLU A 99 -5.32 -6.20 -15.30
CA GLU A 99 -5.77 -7.33 -14.47
C GLU A 99 -6.90 -6.96 -13.49
N GLY A 100 -7.38 -5.70 -13.50
CA GLY A 100 -8.53 -5.25 -12.73
C GLY A 100 -8.22 -4.69 -11.34
N ALA A 101 -6.95 -4.40 -11.03
CA ALA A 101 -6.56 -3.81 -9.76
C ALA A 101 -7.17 -2.43 -9.54
N SER A 102 -7.79 -2.22 -8.38
CA SER A 102 -8.32 -0.91 -7.93
C SER A 102 -7.54 -0.29 -6.77
N LEU A 103 -6.61 -1.04 -6.15
CA LEU A 103 -5.82 -0.53 -5.02
C LEU A 103 -4.96 0.68 -5.42
N PRO A 104 -4.60 1.56 -4.48
CA PRO A 104 -3.71 2.68 -4.74
C PRO A 104 -2.34 2.21 -5.25
N ILE A 105 -1.88 2.80 -6.36
CA ILE A 105 -0.51 2.65 -6.87
C ILE A 105 0.14 4.02 -6.81
N ILE A 106 1.11 4.18 -5.91
CA ILE A 106 1.86 5.40 -5.71
C ILE A 106 3.21 5.23 -6.41
N MET A 107 3.40 5.96 -7.49
CA MET A 107 4.64 5.87 -8.26
C MET A 107 5.69 6.82 -7.71
N GLN A 108 6.95 6.43 -7.84
CA GLN A 108 8.12 7.21 -7.43
C GLN A 108 8.96 7.55 -8.66
N THR A 109 9.34 8.81 -8.80
CA THR A 109 10.18 9.26 -9.91
C THR A 109 11.36 10.11 -9.42
N ALA A 110 12.52 9.97 -10.09
CA ALA A 110 13.66 10.86 -9.87
C ALA A 110 13.46 12.25 -10.52
N TYR A 111 12.46 12.40 -11.39
CA TYR A 111 12.26 13.61 -12.17
C TYR A 111 10.90 14.25 -11.85
N ALA A 112 10.96 15.54 -11.49
CA ALA A 112 9.77 16.34 -11.19
C ALA A 112 9.08 16.92 -12.46
N PHE A 113 9.52 16.52 -13.65
CA PHE A 113 8.98 17.07 -14.91
C PHE A 113 7.56 16.57 -15.16
N SER A 114 6.76 17.43 -15.78
CA SER A 114 5.35 17.17 -16.09
C SER A 114 5.14 15.88 -16.87
N SER A 115 6.05 15.57 -17.81
CA SER A 115 5.97 14.36 -18.65
C SER A 115 6.04 13.05 -17.87
N ASP A 116 6.86 12.96 -16.83
CA ASP A 116 6.96 11.74 -16.02
C ASP A 116 5.70 11.54 -15.17
N ARG A 117 5.17 12.63 -14.63
CA ARG A 117 3.89 12.58 -13.91
C ARG A 117 2.74 12.19 -14.85
N GLU A 118 2.68 12.79 -16.04
CA GLU A 118 1.66 12.47 -17.06
C GLU A 118 1.74 10.99 -17.47
N ASN A 119 2.93 10.48 -17.77
CA ASN A 119 3.15 9.09 -18.12
C ASN A 119 2.73 8.12 -16.98
N ALA A 120 3.04 8.47 -15.73
CA ALA A 120 2.63 7.70 -14.56
C ALA A 120 1.10 7.66 -14.42
N MET A 121 0.44 8.81 -14.53
CA MET A 121 -1.02 8.89 -14.45
C MET A 121 -1.70 8.14 -15.62
N GLN A 122 -1.17 8.25 -16.83
CA GLN A 122 -1.65 7.48 -17.99
C GLN A 122 -1.45 5.97 -17.83
N ALA A 123 -0.40 5.54 -17.13
CA ALA A 123 -0.20 4.14 -16.79
C ALA A 123 -1.19 3.62 -15.75
N GLY A 124 -1.88 4.49 -15.02
CA GLY A 124 -2.87 4.14 -13.99
C GLY A 124 -2.40 4.40 -12.55
N ALA A 125 -1.37 5.22 -12.35
CA ALA A 125 -0.97 5.64 -11.00
C ALA A 125 -2.09 6.42 -10.31
N SER A 126 -2.19 6.23 -8.98
CA SER A 126 -3.10 7.00 -8.13
C SER A 126 -2.44 8.29 -7.66
N GLU A 127 -1.11 8.27 -7.46
CA GLU A 127 -0.30 9.40 -6.99
C GLU A 127 1.14 9.23 -7.48
N VAL A 128 1.87 10.36 -7.54
CA VAL A 128 3.29 10.38 -7.93
C VAL A 128 4.09 11.16 -6.89
N LEU A 129 5.10 10.54 -6.32
CA LEU A 129 6.07 11.13 -5.41
C LEU A 129 7.40 11.35 -6.12
N VAL A 130 8.04 12.49 -5.86
CA VAL A 130 9.36 12.82 -6.42
C VAL A 130 10.45 12.42 -5.44
N LYS A 131 11.48 11.71 -5.92
CA LYS A 131 12.66 11.36 -5.11
C LYS A 131 13.55 12.59 -4.91
N PRO A 132 14.26 12.73 -3.78
CA PRO A 132 14.32 11.79 -2.66
C PRO A 132 13.03 11.76 -1.84
N ILE A 133 12.58 10.54 -1.48
CA ILE A 133 11.36 10.36 -0.70
C ILE A 133 11.60 10.87 0.73
N THR A 134 10.82 11.85 1.14
CA THR A 134 10.86 12.35 2.52
C THR A 134 9.81 11.67 3.41
N VAL A 135 10.06 11.68 4.71
CA VAL A 135 9.12 11.14 5.70
C VAL A 135 7.75 11.79 5.58
N SER A 136 7.72 13.12 5.46
CA SER A 136 6.48 13.90 5.36
C SER A 136 5.71 13.60 4.06
N ALA A 137 6.41 13.50 2.92
CA ALA A 137 5.78 13.23 1.63
C ALA A 137 5.14 11.84 1.60
N LEU A 138 5.89 10.80 2.03
CA LEU A 138 5.38 9.43 2.01
C LEU A 138 4.24 9.23 3.01
N ARG A 139 4.41 9.68 4.26
CA ARG A 139 3.36 9.56 5.27
C ARG A 139 2.14 10.40 4.93
N GLY A 140 2.32 11.61 4.41
CA GLY A 140 1.23 12.49 3.98
C GLY A 140 0.41 11.84 2.86
N CYS A 141 1.07 11.25 1.86
CA CYS A 141 0.41 10.51 0.80
C CYS A 141 -0.38 9.31 1.35
N LEU A 142 0.25 8.47 2.16
CA LEU A 142 -0.40 7.27 2.73
C LEU A 142 -1.55 7.62 3.69
N SER A 143 -1.48 8.74 4.40
CA SER A 143 -2.58 9.21 5.27
C SER A 143 -3.88 9.46 4.51
N SER A 144 -3.80 9.79 3.23
CA SER A 144 -4.99 9.96 2.38
C SER A 144 -5.69 8.65 2.05
N TYR A 145 -4.94 7.54 2.03
CA TYR A 145 -5.48 6.20 1.74
C TYR A 145 -5.77 5.39 3.00
N PHE A 146 -5.08 5.68 4.09
CA PHE A 146 -5.20 4.97 5.37
C PHE A 146 -5.38 5.98 6.52
N PRO A 147 -6.53 6.68 6.57
CA PRO A 147 -6.77 7.74 7.55
C PRO A 147 -6.85 7.22 9.00
N GLU A 148 -7.12 5.93 9.20
CA GLU A 148 -7.17 5.24 10.50
C GLU A 148 -5.78 5.03 11.11
N ILE A 149 -4.71 5.13 10.30
CA ILE A 149 -3.34 4.91 10.77
C ILE A 149 -2.71 6.24 11.17
N LYS A 150 -2.18 6.30 12.38
CA LYS A 150 -1.35 7.42 12.84
C LYS A 150 0.10 7.19 12.39
N TRP A 151 0.41 7.73 11.22
CA TRP A 151 1.72 7.59 10.59
C TRP A 151 2.85 8.28 11.36
#